data_f149bda3129dcd7c6f6325f81bf3cbf8
#
_entry.id   f149bda3129dcd7c6f6325f81bf3cbf8
#
_cell.length_a   1.000
_cell.length_b   1.000
_cell.length_c   1.000
_cell.angle_alpha   90.00
_cell.angle_beta   90.00
_cell.angle_gamma   90.00
#
_symmetry.space_group_name_H-M   'P 1'
#
loop_
_entity.id
_entity.type
_entity.pdbx_description
1 polymer ?
#
loop_
_entity_poly.entity_id
_entity_poly.type
_entity_poly.pdbx_seq_one_letter_code
_entity_poly.pdbx_strand_id
1 'polypeptide(L)'
;MHRTLKEDTAKPPARTVTAQQKKFDRFRLVFNHERPHETFANETPGSICVPSTRLFPSRVANFQYPRSFQTRRVSNSGDISWHKGRVFVSEVFRNEEIGLEQMDEEVHLVFFCHTELGEFNNAEMRFRPVVRD
;
A
#
# COMPACT_ATOMS: atom_id res chain seq x y z
N MET A 1 8.74 3.89 -20.37
CA MET A 1 9.42 4.87 -19.48
C MET A 1 10.82 4.42 -19.03
N HIS A 2 11.03 3.23 -18.45
CA HIS A 2 12.34 2.80 -17.94
C HIS A 2 13.46 2.78 -18.97
N ARG A 3 13.20 2.29 -20.19
CA ARG A 3 14.21 2.25 -21.27
C ARG A 3 14.68 3.65 -21.64
N THR A 4 13.77 4.56 -21.93
CA THR A 4 14.06 5.94 -22.30
C THR A 4 14.82 6.69 -21.19
N LEU A 5 14.35 6.58 -19.94
CA LEU A 5 15.03 7.17 -18.78
C LEU A 5 16.49 6.69 -18.71
N LYS A 6 16.72 5.39 -18.87
CA LYS A 6 18.04 4.78 -18.77
C LYS A 6 18.97 5.23 -19.92
N GLU A 7 18.44 5.32 -21.12
CA GLU A 7 19.18 5.76 -22.31
C GLU A 7 19.57 7.26 -22.18
N ASP A 8 18.65 8.11 -21.77
CA ASP A 8 18.86 9.57 -21.72
C ASP A 8 19.68 10.03 -20.52
N THR A 9 19.68 9.27 -19.41
CA THR A 9 20.29 9.74 -18.15
C THR A 9 21.47 8.91 -17.66
N ALA A 10 21.47 7.61 -17.93
CA ALA A 10 22.45 6.67 -17.35
C ALA A 10 23.49 6.17 -18.37
N LYS A 11 23.41 6.59 -19.63
CA LYS A 11 24.35 6.19 -20.70
C LYS A 11 24.89 7.39 -21.48
N PRO A 12 26.10 7.92 -21.11
CA PRO A 12 26.91 7.55 -19.96
C PRO A 12 26.40 8.12 -18.65
N PRO A 13 26.67 7.45 -17.50
CA PRO A 13 26.31 8.01 -16.20
C PRO A 13 27.14 9.24 -15.89
N ALA A 14 26.62 10.12 -15.01
CA ALA A 14 27.37 11.24 -14.55
C ALA A 14 28.45 10.84 -13.52
N ARG A 15 29.50 11.65 -13.38
CA ARG A 15 30.63 11.36 -12.48
C ARG A 15 30.27 11.50 -10.99
N THR A 16 29.24 12.26 -10.65
CA THR A 16 28.80 12.49 -9.26
C THR A 16 27.31 12.31 -9.13
N VAL A 17 26.84 12.00 -7.91
CA VAL A 17 25.42 11.85 -7.57
C VAL A 17 24.65 13.15 -7.88
N THR A 18 25.21 14.31 -7.51
CA THR A 18 24.58 15.61 -7.79
C THR A 18 24.43 15.88 -9.28
N ALA A 19 25.45 15.56 -10.08
CA ALA A 19 25.37 15.70 -11.53
C ALA A 19 24.37 14.71 -12.15
N GLN A 20 24.29 13.49 -11.59
CA GLN A 20 23.30 12.51 -12.02
C GLN A 20 21.87 12.96 -11.68
N GLN A 21 21.66 13.54 -10.51
CA GLN A 21 20.36 14.11 -10.12
C GLN A 21 19.93 15.23 -11.08
N LYS A 22 20.83 16.13 -11.48
CA LYS A 22 20.52 17.16 -12.47
C LYS A 22 20.07 16.58 -13.83
N LYS A 23 20.67 15.46 -14.27
CA LYS A 23 20.21 14.75 -15.48
C LYS A 23 18.79 14.23 -15.32
N PHE A 24 18.46 13.63 -14.16
CA PHE A 24 17.11 13.15 -13.88
C PHE A 24 16.09 14.30 -13.82
N ASP A 25 16.44 15.40 -13.18
CA ASP A 25 15.56 16.56 -13.09
C ASP A 25 15.28 17.17 -14.48
N ARG A 26 16.30 17.27 -15.34
CA ARG A 26 16.11 17.71 -16.73
C ARG A 26 15.26 16.72 -17.52
N PHE A 27 15.53 15.42 -17.41
CA PHE A 27 14.71 14.39 -18.06
C PHE A 27 13.24 14.52 -17.65
N ARG A 28 12.97 14.69 -16.35
CA ARG A 28 11.62 14.87 -15.82
C ARG A 28 10.91 16.09 -16.42
N LEU A 29 11.61 17.21 -16.56
CA LEU A 29 11.05 18.42 -17.18
C LEU A 29 10.71 18.18 -18.66
N VAL A 30 11.66 17.68 -19.43
CA VAL A 30 11.44 17.39 -20.85
C VAL A 30 10.33 16.36 -21.06
N PHE A 31 10.36 15.25 -20.31
CA PHE A 31 9.38 14.18 -20.42
C PHE A 31 7.96 14.64 -20.11
N ASN A 32 7.81 15.47 -19.08
CA ASN A 32 6.48 15.88 -18.61
C ASN A 32 5.93 17.11 -19.35
N HIS A 33 6.78 18.02 -19.84
CA HIS A 33 6.31 19.31 -20.34
C HIS A 33 6.66 19.59 -21.80
N GLU A 34 7.61 18.88 -22.39
CA GLU A 34 8.04 19.14 -23.75
C GLU A 34 7.77 17.96 -24.70
N ARG A 35 7.73 16.72 -24.17
CA ARG A 35 7.59 15.52 -24.99
C ARG A 35 6.13 15.14 -25.18
N PRO A 36 5.59 15.18 -26.43
CA PRO A 36 4.26 14.69 -26.74
C PRO A 36 4.17 13.16 -26.60
N HIS A 37 3.02 12.67 -26.20
CA HIS A 37 2.75 11.24 -26.09
C HIS A 37 1.52 10.85 -26.93
N GLU A 38 1.68 9.89 -27.82
CA GLU A 38 0.60 9.39 -28.69
C GLU A 38 -0.63 8.93 -27.88
N THR A 39 -0.39 8.28 -26.74
CA THR A 39 -1.45 7.80 -25.83
C THR A 39 -2.33 8.95 -25.29
N PHE A 40 -1.80 10.17 -25.29
CA PHE A 40 -2.49 11.38 -24.84
C PHE A 40 -2.83 12.33 -26.01
N ALA A 41 -3.12 11.78 -27.17
CA ALA A 41 -3.41 12.56 -28.36
C ALA A 41 -2.31 13.62 -28.69
N ASN A 42 -1.05 13.26 -28.49
CA ASN A 42 0.12 14.12 -28.61
C ASN A 42 0.20 15.29 -27.60
N GLU A 43 -0.57 15.23 -26.55
CA GLU A 43 -0.40 16.14 -25.41
C GLU A 43 0.76 15.70 -24.52
N THR A 44 1.27 16.63 -23.71
CA THR A 44 2.30 16.31 -22.72
C THR A 44 1.66 15.79 -21.41
N PRO A 45 2.32 14.92 -20.64
CA PRO A 45 1.79 14.50 -19.33
C PRO A 45 1.48 15.68 -18.41
N GLY A 46 2.29 16.75 -18.46
CA GLY A 46 2.12 17.93 -17.63
C GLY A 46 0.90 18.78 -18.00
N SER A 47 0.46 18.78 -19.29
CA SER A 47 -0.74 19.51 -19.71
C SER A 47 -2.02 18.84 -19.23
N ILE A 48 -1.99 17.51 -19.06
CA ILE A 48 -3.13 16.71 -18.60
C ILE A 48 -3.19 16.61 -17.08
N CYS A 49 -2.03 16.71 -16.41
CA CYS A 49 -1.95 16.59 -14.96
C CYS A 49 -2.51 17.84 -14.28
N VAL A 50 -3.70 17.70 -13.71
CA VAL A 50 -4.32 18.75 -12.89
C VAL A 50 -3.97 18.51 -11.42
N PRO A 51 -3.50 19.55 -10.69
CA PRO A 51 -3.28 19.43 -9.26
C PRO A 51 -4.54 18.94 -8.53
N SER A 52 -4.36 18.00 -7.60
CA SER A 52 -5.48 17.52 -6.79
C SER A 52 -6.06 18.65 -5.94
N THR A 53 -7.37 18.81 -5.96
CA THR A 53 -8.09 19.70 -5.02
C THR A 53 -8.12 19.14 -3.60
N ARG A 54 -7.82 17.84 -3.44
CA ARG A 54 -7.73 17.19 -2.14
C ARG A 54 -6.38 17.50 -1.50
N LEU A 55 -6.43 18.17 -0.36
CA LEU A 55 -5.22 18.42 0.44
C LEU A 55 -4.64 17.10 0.95
N PHE A 56 -3.32 16.97 0.87
CA PHE A 56 -2.63 15.85 1.48
C PHE A 56 -2.69 16.03 3.02
N PRO A 57 -3.25 15.06 3.77
CA PRO A 57 -3.37 15.20 5.21
C PRO A 57 -1.98 15.14 5.86
N SER A 58 -1.74 16.02 6.83
CA SER A 58 -0.49 15.99 7.63
C SER A 58 -0.35 14.72 8.46
N ARG A 59 -1.46 14.07 8.74
CA ARG A 59 -1.52 12.79 9.46
C ARG A 59 -2.61 11.91 8.87
N VAL A 60 -2.28 10.66 8.58
CA VAL A 60 -3.27 9.66 8.17
C VAL A 60 -4.10 9.28 9.39
N ALA A 61 -5.42 9.42 9.28
CA ALA A 61 -6.33 8.99 10.35
C ALA A 61 -6.32 7.46 10.46
N ASN A 62 -6.38 6.95 11.68
CA ASN A 62 -6.55 5.53 11.91
C ASN A 62 -7.89 5.06 11.34
N PHE A 63 -7.89 3.87 10.76
CA PHE A 63 -9.12 3.26 10.28
C PHE A 63 -10.08 2.99 11.44
N GLN A 64 -11.35 3.32 11.26
CA GLN A 64 -12.39 3.08 12.25
C GLN A 64 -13.22 1.87 11.83
N TYR A 65 -13.07 0.77 12.56
CA TYR A 65 -13.89 -0.41 12.36
C TYR A 65 -15.34 -0.18 12.84
N PRO A 66 -16.34 -0.84 12.22
CA PRO A 66 -17.71 -0.84 12.72
C PRO A 66 -17.77 -1.31 14.18
N ARG A 67 -18.77 -0.85 14.93
CA ARG A 67 -18.93 -1.22 16.36
C ARG A 67 -19.21 -2.71 16.58
N SER A 68 -19.67 -3.40 15.56
CA SER A 68 -19.89 -4.86 15.57
C SER A 68 -18.59 -5.66 15.51
N PHE A 69 -17.50 -5.03 15.09
CA PHE A 69 -16.19 -5.70 15.00
C PHE A 69 -15.47 -5.68 16.33
N GLN A 70 -14.82 -6.78 16.66
CA GLN A 70 -13.80 -6.81 17.70
C GLN A 70 -12.46 -6.42 17.09
N THR A 71 -11.76 -5.46 17.67
CA THR A 71 -10.44 -5.06 17.18
C THR A 71 -9.33 -5.70 18.00
N ARG A 72 -8.23 -6.06 17.34
CA ARG A 72 -7.03 -6.59 17.98
C ARG A 72 -5.80 -6.02 17.31
N ARG A 73 -4.80 -5.70 18.12
CA ARG A 73 -3.50 -5.27 17.64
C ARG A 73 -2.63 -6.48 17.35
N VAL A 74 -2.00 -6.48 16.17
CA VAL A 74 -1.04 -7.51 15.79
C VAL A 74 0.30 -7.22 16.47
N SER A 75 0.88 -8.22 17.10
CA SER A 75 2.17 -8.14 17.77
C SER A 75 3.34 -8.05 16.77
N ASN A 76 4.55 -7.83 17.27
CA ASN A 76 5.75 -7.83 16.44
C ASN A 76 6.04 -9.21 15.79
N SER A 77 5.54 -10.30 16.37
CA SER A 77 5.64 -11.66 15.83
C SER A 77 4.49 -12.04 14.87
N GLY A 78 3.58 -11.11 14.58
CA GLY A 78 2.46 -11.36 13.66
C GLY A 78 1.24 -12.03 14.32
N ASP A 79 1.21 -12.13 15.65
CA ASP A 79 0.12 -12.77 16.39
C ASP A 79 -0.88 -11.75 16.93
N ILE A 80 -2.11 -12.18 17.13
CA ILE A 80 -3.10 -11.49 17.96
C ILE A 80 -3.34 -12.26 19.27
N SER A 81 -3.65 -11.51 20.32
CA SER A 81 -4.10 -12.10 21.58
C SER A 81 -5.60 -12.41 21.48
N TRP A 82 -5.98 -13.65 21.74
CA TRP A 82 -7.36 -14.10 21.75
C TRP A 82 -7.66 -14.94 22.98
N HIS A 83 -8.56 -14.48 23.85
CA HIS A 83 -8.85 -15.11 25.13
C HIS A 83 -7.58 -15.53 25.90
N LYS A 84 -7.31 -16.82 25.97
CA LYS A 84 -6.16 -17.39 26.72
C LYS A 84 -4.97 -17.76 25.83
N GLY A 85 -5.01 -17.43 24.53
CA GLY A 85 -4.00 -17.84 23.57
C GLY A 85 -3.53 -16.76 22.64
N ARG A 86 -2.67 -17.15 21.73
CA ARG A 86 -2.20 -16.33 20.62
C ARG A 86 -2.50 -17.03 19.31
N VAL A 87 -2.88 -16.26 18.30
CA VAL A 87 -3.16 -16.76 16.96
C VAL A 87 -2.31 -15.99 15.97
N PHE A 88 -1.49 -16.70 15.23
CA PHE A 88 -0.68 -16.11 14.18
C PHE A 88 -1.58 -15.70 13.01
N VAL A 89 -1.47 -14.46 12.59
CA VAL A 89 -2.16 -13.89 11.42
C VAL A 89 -1.17 -13.62 10.30
N SER A 90 -0.27 -12.68 10.52
CA SER A 90 0.80 -12.35 9.57
C SER A 90 1.75 -11.31 10.16
N GLU A 91 3.03 -11.43 9.86
CA GLU A 91 4.03 -10.42 10.22
C GLU A 91 3.91 -9.10 9.42
N VAL A 92 3.21 -9.13 8.29
CA VAL A 92 2.98 -7.94 7.45
C VAL A 92 2.20 -6.86 8.21
N PHE A 93 1.32 -7.26 9.13
CA PHE A 93 0.47 -6.34 9.90
C PHE A 93 1.02 -6.00 11.28
N ARG A 94 2.33 -6.11 11.50
CA ARG A 94 2.98 -5.76 12.78
C ARG A 94 2.56 -4.38 13.26
N ASN A 95 2.11 -4.29 14.51
CA ASN A 95 1.66 -3.07 15.17
C ASN A 95 0.43 -2.41 14.55
N GLU A 96 -0.18 -3.01 13.55
CA GLU A 96 -1.44 -2.58 12.97
C GLU A 96 -2.63 -3.17 13.76
N GLU A 97 -3.76 -2.50 13.62
CA GLU A 97 -5.03 -2.94 14.19
C GLU A 97 -5.84 -3.67 13.13
N ILE A 98 -6.31 -4.87 13.44
CA ILE A 98 -7.20 -5.66 12.59
C ILE A 98 -8.57 -5.79 13.22
N GLY A 99 -9.60 -5.92 12.37
CA GLY A 99 -10.98 -6.12 12.79
C GLY A 99 -11.38 -7.58 12.62
N LEU A 100 -12.16 -8.09 13.59
CA LEU A 100 -12.75 -9.41 13.55
C LEU A 100 -14.26 -9.25 13.57
N GLU A 101 -14.93 -9.70 12.52
CA GLU A 101 -16.38 -9.75 12.41
C GLU A 101 -16.85 -11.14 12.78
N GLN A 102 -17.69 -11.24 13.80
CA GLN A 102 -18.23 -12.53 14.21
C GLN A 102 -19.32 -13.01 13.24
N MET A 103 -19.13 -14.16 12.63
CA MET A 103 -20.09 -14.80 11.73
C MET A 103 -20.99 -15.78 12.46
N ASP A 104 -20.41 -16.56 13.39
CA ASP A 104 -21.10 -17.46 14.27
C ASP A 104 -20.37 -17.59 15.63
N GLU A 105 -20.68 -18.58 16.45
CA GLU A 105 -20.07 -18.76 17.78
C GLU A 105 -18.57 -19.06 17.71
N GLU A 106 -18.09 -19.66 16.62
CA GLU A 106 -16.72 -20.14 16.49
C GLU A 106 -15.91 -19.43 15.41
N VAL A 107 -16.57 -18.84 14.41
CA VAL A 107 -15.92 -18.28 13.20
C VAL A 107 -16.00 -16.77 13.16
N HIS A 108 -14.85 -16.18 12.90
CA HIS A 108 -14.70 -14.73 12.69
C HIS A 108 -14.04 -14.48 11.35
N LEU A 109 -14.57 -13.55 10.58
CA LEU A 109 -13.85 -12.99 9.44
C LEU A 109 -12.86 -11.93 9.93
N VAL A 110 -11.65 -11.98 9.39
CA VAL A 110 -10.56 -11.09 9.78
C VAL A 110 -10.33 -10.07 8.67
N PHE A 111 -10.28 -8.78 9.05
CA PHE A 111 -10.11 -7.67 8.13
C PHE A 111 -8.94 -6.79 8.49
N PHE A 112 -8.24 -6.29 7.46
CA PHE A 112 -7.40 -5.11 7.59
C PHE A 112 -8.03 -3.97 6.78
N CYS A 113 -8.47 -2.94 7.47
CA CYS A 113 -9.31 -1.88 6.90
C CYS A 113 -10.54 -2.46 6.20
N HIS A 114 -10.62 -2.33 4.87
CA HIS A 114 -11.70 -2.84 4.04
C HIS A 114 -11.37 -4.20 3.38
N THR A 115 -10.18 -4.73 3.63
CA THR A 115 -9.71 -5.95 2.98
C THR A 115 -9.88 -7.14 3.90
N GLU A 116 -10.63 -8.13 3.44
CA GLU A 116 -10.73 -9.42 4.10
C GLU A 116 -9.40 -10.18 3.96
N LEU A 117 -8.88 -10.63 5.10
CA LEU A 117 -7.62 -11.38 5.20
C LEU A 117 -7.85 -12.88 5.25
N GLY A 118 -8.98 -13.32 5.80
CA GLY A 118 -9.30 -14.72 5.99
C GLY A 118 -10.25 -14.99 7.13
N GLU A 119 -10.32 -16.24 7.53
CA GLU A 119 -11.15 -16.74 8.62
C GLU A 119 -10.32 -17.08 9.84
N PHE A 120 -10.82 -16.76 11.01
CA PHE A 120 -10.30 -17.22 12.29
C PHE A 120 -11.30 -18.14 12.97
N ASN A 121 -10.91 -19.39 13.21
CA ASN A 121 -11.70 -20.33 13.99
C ASN A 121 -11.28 -20.30 15.45
N ASN A 122 -12.23 -19.95 16.33
CA ASN A 122 -12.03 -19.79 17.77
C ASN A 122 -11.74 -21.10 18.48
N ALA A 123 -12.42 -22.19 18.08
CA ALA A 123 -12.25 -23.53 18.69
C ALA A 123 -10.88 -24.12 18.34
N GLU A 124 -10.46 -23.98 17.08
CA GLU A 124 -9.15 -24.46 16.61
C GLU A 124 -7.99 -23.52 16.97
N MET A 125 -8.28 -22.29 17.38
CA MET A 125 -7.29 -21.21 17.59
C MET A 125 -6.41 -21.01 16.35
N ARG A 126 -7.01 -21.06 15.17
CA ARG A 126 -6.30 -21.05 13.88
C ARG A 126 -6.87 -20.03 12.92
N PHE A 127 -5.97 -19.27 12.30
CA PHE A 127 -6.28 -18.38 11.19
C PHE A 127 -6.00 -19.08 9.85
N ARG A 128 -6.92 -18.92 8.89
CA ARG A 128 -6.82 -19.41 7.50
C ARG A 128 -6.94 -18.23 6.56
N PRO A 129 -5.88 -17.89 5.81
CA PRO A 129 -5.93 -16.75 4.88
C PRO A 129 -6.85 -17.05 3.70
N VAL A 130 -7.45 -15.98 3.14
CA VAL A 130 -8.17 -16.06 1.86
C VAL A 130 -7.17 -16.40 0.76
N VAL A 131 -7.43 -17.50 0.05
CA VAL A 131 -6.71 -17.85 -1.18
C VAL A 131 -7.40 -17.11 -2.33
N ARG A 132 -6.74 -16.15 -2.94
CA ARG A 132 -7.20 -15.50 -4.17
C ARG A 132 -6.44 -16.14 -5.33
N ASP A 133 -7.19 -16.80 -6.19
CA ASP A 133 -6.67 -17.31 -7.49
C ASP A 133 -6.34 -16.15 -8.43
#